data_be51a1608c9fa216828df03eca24e55f
#
_entry.id   be51a1608c9fa216828df03eca24e55f
#
_cell.length_a   1.000
_cell.length_b   1.000
_cell.length_c   1.000
_cell.angle_alpha   90.00
_cell.angle_beta   90.00
_cell.angle_gamma   90.00
#
_symmetry.space_group_name_H-M   'P 1'
#
loop_
_entity.id
_entity.type
_entity.pdbx_description
1 polymer ?
#
loop_
_entity_poly.entity_id
_entity_poly.type
_entity_poly.pdbx_seq_one_letter_code
_entity_poly.pdbx_strand_id
1 'polypeptide(L)'
;MQDSGIQVLFQGNNLLRILQGLGVTIGISILSVLLSMMFGTVMGIIMTSHSRIVRFLTRLYLEFIRIMPQLVLLFIVYFGLARNFNINISGETSAIIVFTLWGTAEMGDLVRGAITSLPKHQFESGQALGLTNVQLYYHIIIPQVLKRLLPQAINLVTRMIKTTSLIVLIGVVEVTKVGQQIIDSNRLTIPTASFWIYGTILVLYFAVCFPISKLSTHLEKHWRN
;
A
#
# COMPACT_ATOMS: atom_id res chain seq x y z
N MET A 1 5.57 -11.79 42.72
CA MET A 1 5.21 -12.21 41.37
C MET A 1 4.99 -10.92 40.58
N GLN A 2 5.87 -10.60 39.61
CA GLN A 2 5.59 -9.49 38.68
C GLN A 2 4.34 -9.91 37.90
N ASP A 3 3.25 -9.15 38.07
CA ASP A 3 2.06 -9.33 37.26
C ASP A 3 2.45 -9.34 35.80
N SER A 4 2.09 -10.42 35.09
CA SER A 4 2.38 -10.49 33.67
C SER A 4 1.62 -9.33 33.02
N GLY A 5 2.35 -8.35 32.49
CA GLY A 5 1.75 -7.12 31.92
C GLY A 5 0.74 -7.35 30.79
N ILE A 6 0.43 -8.62 30.47
CA ILE A 6 -0.62 -9.04 29.53
C ILE A 6 -2.01 -8.53 29.97
N GLN A 7 -2.21 -8.33 31.27
CA GLN A 7 -3.49 -7.83 31.81
C GLN A 7 -3.87 -6.47 31.22
N VAL A 8 -2.89 -5.65 30.79
CA VAL A 8 -3.14 -4.36 30.16
C VAL A 8 -4.05 -4.46 28.93
N LEU A 9 -4.02 -5.58 28.22
CA LEU A 9 -4.88 -5.82 27.04
C LEU A 9 -6.36 -5.93 27.41
N PHE A 10 -6.65 -6.48 28.60
CA PHE A 10 -8.01 -6.74 29.05
C PHE A 10 -8.53 -5.68 30.04
N GLN A 11 -7.72 -4.66 30.37
CA GLN A 11 -8.15 -3.55 31.20
C GLN A 11 -9.12 -2.64 30.43
N GLY A 12 -10.30 -2.43 31.00
CA GLY A 12 -11.33 -1.57 30.38
C GLY A 12 -11.67 -2.00 28.96
N ASN A 13 -11.56 -1.05 28.01
CA ASN A 13 -11.87 -1.28 26.60
C ASN A 13 -10.61 -1.34 25.71
N ASN A 14 -9.43 -1.65 26.26
CA ASN A 14 -8.17 -1.58 25.49
C ASN A 14 -8.18 -2.48 24.27
N LEU A 15 -8.63 -3.72 24.40
CA LEU A 15 -8.71 -4.64 23.26
C LEU A 15 -9.66 -4.14 22.16
N LEU A 16 -10.82 -3.64 22.55
CA LEU A 16 -11.78 -3.05 21.60
C LEU A 16 -11.19 -1.84 20.88
N ARG A 17 -10.50 -0.95 21.60
CA ARG A 17 -9.81 0.22 21.01
C ARG A 17 -8.72 -0.20 20.01
N ILE A 18 -7.94 -1.24 20.32
CA ILE A 18 -6.93 -1.80 19.41
C ILE A 18 -7.60 -2.33 18.13
N LEU A 19 -8.70 -3.06 18.24
CA LEU A 19 -9.44 -3.57 17.08
C LEU A 19 -10.07 -2.45 16.25
N GLN A 20 -10.60 -1.41 16.88
CA GLN A 20 -11.09 -0.21 16.20
C GLN A 20 -9.96 0.51 15.45
N GLY A 21 -8.79 0.68 16.10
CA GLY A 21 -7.60 1.23 15.47
C GLY A 21 -7.13 0.39 14.26
N LEU A 22 -7.21 -0.94 14.37
CA LEU A 22 -6.93 -1.84 13.24
C LEU A 22 -7.94 -1.62 12.10
N GLY A 23 -9.21 -1.39 12.41
CA GLY A 23 -10.22 -1.01 11.42
C GLY A 23 -9.85 0.24 10.64
N VAL A 24 -9.35 1.29 11.32
CA VAL A 24 -8.85 2.52 10.68
C VAL A 24 -7.63 2.22 9.78
N THR A 25 -6.66 1.45 10.28
CA THR A 25 -5.50 0.98 9.51
C THR A 25 -5.92 0.31 8.20
N ILE A 26 -6.85 -0.65 8.29
CA ILE A 26 -7.35 -1.40 7.13
C ILE A 26 -8.13 -0.48 6.19
N GLY A 27 -9.00 0.39 6.73
CA GLY A 27 -9.81 1.31 5.93
C GLY A 27 -8.96 2.25 5.08
N ILE A 28 -7.97 2.93 5.70
CA ILE A 28 -7.03 3.80 4.98
C ILE A 28 -6.25 3.00 3.93
N SER A 29 -5.77 1.80 4.29
CA SER A 29 -5.01 0.95 3.38
C SER A 29 -5.82 0.54 2.16
N ILE A 30 -7.04 0.03 2.36
CA ILE A 30 -7.91 -0.42 1.27
C ILE A 30 -8.23 0.73 0.32
N LEU A 31 -8.64 1.89 0.85
CA LEU A 31 -8.97 3.04 0.02
C LEU A 31 -7.76 3.51 -0.79
N SER A 32 -6.60 3.62 -0.15
CA SER A 32 -5.35 4.00 -0.83
C SER A 32 -4.94 2.98 -1.90
N VAL A 33 -5.10 1.67 -1.64
CA VAL A 33 -4.82 0.60 -2.61
C VAL A 33 -5.75 0.69 -3.81
N LEU A 34 -7.06 0.85 -3.60
CA LEU A 34 -8.03 0.95 -4.70
C LEU A 34 -7.73 2.14 -5.61
N LEU A 35 -7.47 3.31 -5.01
CA LEU A 35 -7.08 4.50 -5.77
C LEU A 35 -5.73 4.29 -6.50
N SER A 36 -4.76 3.65 -5.84
CA SER A 36 -3.46 3.33 -6.44
C SER A 36 -3.58 2.34 -7.61
N MET A 37 -4.45 1.35 -7.50
CA MET A 37 -4.73 0.42 -8.59
C MET A 37 -5.36 1.14 -9.79
N MET A 38 -6.32 2.01 -9.54
CA MET A 38 -7.00 2.78 -10.58
C MET A 38 -6.02 3.73 -11.30
N PHE A 39 -5.37 4.64 -10.56
CA PHE A 39 -4.46 5.61 -11.14
C PHE A 39 -3.16 4.99 -11.64
N GLY A 40 -2.64 3.99 -10.94
CA GLY A 40 -1.41 3.29 -11.32
C GLY A 40 -1.58 2.46 -12.59
N THR A 41 -2.75 1.83 -12.81
CA THR A 41 -3.01 1.13 -14.07
C THR A 41 -3.00 2.11 -15.25
N VAL A 42 -3.68 3.23 -15.13
CA VAL A 42 -3.69 4.29 -16.15
C VAL A 42 -2.26 4.81 -16.38
N MET A 43 -1.54 5.14 -15.31
CA MET A 43 -0.15 5.60 -15.37
C MET A 43 0.75 4.59 -16.06
N GLY A 44 0.66 3.30 -15.70
CA GLY A 44 1.48 2.23 -16.28
C GLY A 44 1.25 2.05 -17.77
N ILE A 45 0.00 2.18 -18.25
CA ILE A 45 -0.32 2.18 -19.66
C ILE A 45 0.30 3.41 -20.36
N ILE A 46 0.17 4.60 -19.77
CA ILE A 46 0.77 5.84 -20.29
C ILE A 46 2.31 5.71 -20.41
N MET A 47 2.95 5.05 -19.44
CA MET A 47 4.40 4.80 -19.42
C MET A 47 4.88 3.89 -20.58
N THR A 48 4.00 3.13 -21.23
CA THR A 48 4.34 2.34 -22.43
C THR A 48 4.30 3.16 -23.72
N SER A 49 3.93 4.44 -23.65
CA SER A 49 3.86 5.34 -24.82
C SER A 49 5.20 5.45 -25.54
N HIS A 50 5.15 5.62 -26.87
CA HIS A 50 6.33 5.87 -27.72
C HIS A 50 6.84 7.32 -27.60
N SER A 51 6.04 8.26 -27.07
CA SER A 51 6.42 9.66 -26.88
C SER A 51 7.56 9.80 -25.87
N ARG A 52 8.66 10.45 -26.28
CA ARG A 52 9.81 10.73 -25.40
C ARG A 52 9.45 11.64 -24.24
N ILE A 53 8.59 12.63 -24.48
CA ILE A 53 8.14 13.60 -23.46
C ILE A 53 7.32 12.87 -22.39
N VAL A 54 6.34 12.05 -22.80
CA VAL A 54 5.49 11.30 -21.88
C VAL A 54 6.33 10.36 -21.02
N ARG A 55 7.27 9.62 -21.64
CA ARG A 55 8.17 8.73 -20.88
C ARG A 55 9.06 9.49 -19.92
N PHE A 56 9.56 10.65 -20.28
CA PHE A 56 10.38 11.49 -19.41
C PHE A 56 9.58 11.97 -18.19
N LEU A 57 8.39 12.54 -18.41
CA LEU A 57 7.55 13.06 -17.33
C LEU A 57 7.08 11.97 -16.36
N THR A 58 6.63 10.83 -16.89
CA THR A 58 6.19 9.70 -16.06
C THR A 58 7.35 9.09 -15.27
N ARG A 59 8.54 9.00 -15.88
CA ARG A 59 9.75 8.53 -15.22
C ARG A 59 10.20 9.49 -14.11
N LEU A 60 10.16 10.78 -14.36
CA LEU A 60 10.48 11.80 -13.37
C LEU A 60 9.56 11.71 -12.15
N TYR A 61 8.24 11.58 -12.38
CA TYR A 61 7.27 11.34 -11.31
C TYR A 61 7.62 10.07 -10.51
N LEU A 62 7.84 8.96 -11.20
CA LEU A 62 8.12 7.68 -10.57
C LEU A 62 9.39 7.73 -9.72
N GLU A 63 10.49 8.25 -10.27
CA GLU A 63 11.76 8.36 -9.55
C GLU A 63 11.64 9.32 -8.35
N PHE A 64 10.98 10.47 -8.54
CA PHE A 64 10.75 11.43 -7.46
C PHE A 64 10.00 10.81 -6.30
N ILE A 65 8.85 10.16 -6.56
CA ILE A 65 8.01 9.57 -5.50
C ILE A 65 8.71 8.38 -4.82
N ARG A 66 9.52 7.60 -5.54
CA ARG A 66 10.21 6.42 -4.98
C ARG A 66 11.46 6.77 -4.17
N ILE A 67 12.16 7.83 -4.54
CA ILE A 67 13.36 8.29 -3.82
C ILE A 67 12.97 9.03 -2.54
N MET A 68 11.86 9.75 -2.56
CA MET A 68 11.42 10.53 -1.39
C MET A 68 11.00 9.60 -0.24
N PRO A 69 11.49 9.86 0.99
CA PRO A 69 10.98 9.15 2.16
C PRO A 69 9.49 9.43 2.34
N GLN A 70 8.68 8.37 2.45
CA GLN A 70 7.21 8.48 2.58
C GLN A 70 6.79 9.34 3.77
N LEU A 71 7.53 9.27 4.87
CA LEU A 71 7.29 10.11 6.05
C LEU A 71 7.45 11.60 5.73
N VAL A 72 8.46 11.97 4.94
CA VAL A 72 8.69 13.37 4.54
C VAL A 72 7.56 13.87 3.65
N LEU A 73 7.09 13.05 2.69
CA LEU A 73 5.92 13.38 1.88
C LEU A 73 4.67 13.57 2.75
N LEU A 74 4.49 12.71 3.75
CA LEU A 74 3.37 12.81 4.68
C LEU A 74 3.39 14.14 5.46
N PHE A 75 4.56 14.55 5.95
CA PHE A 75 4.71 15.82 6.65
C PHE A 75 4.52 17.04 5.73
N ILE A 76 5.01 16.98 4.49
CA ILE A 76 4.82 18.05 3.50
C ILE A 76 3.33 18.21 3.18
N VAL A 77 2.62 17.12 2.96
CA VAL A 77 1.18 17.18 2.64
C VAL A 77 0.37 17.64 3.84
N TYR A 78 0.60 17.07 5.03
CA TYR A 78 -0.20 17.41 6.22
C TYR A 78 0.09 18.78 6.75
N PHE A 79 1.36 19.09 7.07
CA PHE A 79 1.76 20.37 7.67
C PHE A 79 2.01 21.46 6.62
N GLY A 80 2.53 21.08 5.45
CA GLY A 80 2.91 22.02 4.40
C GLY A 80 1.68 22.67 3.76
N LEU A 81 0.62 21.92 3.47
CA LEU A 81 -0.62 22.46 2.91
C LEU A 81 -1.31 23.39 3.91
N ALA A 82 -1.38 22.99 5.17
CA ALA A 82 -2.00 23.81 6.21
C ALA A 82 -1.25 25.14 6.38
N ARG A 83 0.09 25.11 6.47
CA ARG A 83 0.90 26.29 6.80
C ARG A 83 1.08 27.26 5.63
N ASN A 84 1.31 26.74 4.41
CA ASN A 84 1.68 27.59 3.28
C ASN A 84 0.47 27.97 2.41
N PHE A 85 -0.57 27.16 2.37
CA PHE A 85 -1.74 27.36 1.51
C PHE A 85 -3.03 27.57 2.30
N ASN A 86 -2.97 27.52 3.63
CA ASN A 86 -4.14 27.61 4.51
C ASN A 86 -5.22 26.53 4.22
N ILE A 87 -4.78 25.37 3.68
CA ILE A 87 -5.64 24.23 3.36
C ILE A 87 -5.51 23.20 4.48
N ASN A 88 -6.51 23.19 5.38
CA ASN A 88 -6.56 22.23 6.47
C ASN A 88 -7.26 20.94 6.03
N ILE A 89 -6.50 19.87 5.89
CA ILE A 89 -7.01 18.52 5.63
C ILE A 89 -6.75 17.62 6.83
N SER A 90 -7.61 16.62 7.02
CA SER A 90 -7.42 15.66 8.12
C SER A 90 -6.16 14.82 7.91
N GLY A 91 -5.61 14.28 9.02
CA GLY A 91 -4.47 13.36 8.94
C GLY A 91 -4.78 12.12 8.09
N GLU A 92 -6.01 11.59 8.18
CA GLU A 92 -6.46 10.45 7.38
C GLU A 92 -6.48 10.79 5.88
N THR A 93 -7.03 11.95 5.51
CA THR A 93 -7.05 12.42 4.12
C THR A 93 -5.62 12.61 3.58
N SER A 94 -4.73 13.22 4.38
CA SER A 94 -3.31 13.37 4.03
C SER A 94 -2.63 12.03 3.79
N ALA A 95 -2.90 11.04 4.64
CA ALA A 95 -2.38 9.68 4.50
C ALA A 95 -2.88 9.03 3.20
N ILE A 96 -4.18 9.11 2.92
CA ILE A 96 -4.77 8.57 1.69
C ILE A 96 -4.14 9.20 0.45
N ILE A 97 -3.96 10.53 0.43
CA ILE A 97 -3.31 11.23 -0.69
C ILE A 97 -1.89 10.72 -0.89
N VAL A 98 -1.06 10.72 0.16
CA VAL A 98 0.36 10.32 0.06
C VAL A 98 0.51 8.86 -0.33
N PHE A 99 -0.27 7.97 0.28
CA PHE A 99 -0.21 6.55 -0.04
C PHE A 99 -0.75 6.26 -1.44
N THR A 100 -1.75 7.01 -1.91
CA THR A 100 -2.23 6.91 -3.28
C THR A 100 -1.17 7.39 -4.28
N LEU A 101 -0.49 8.51 -4.03
CA LEU A 101 0.61 8.97 -4.88
C LEU A 101 1.72 7.94 -4.95
N TRP A 102 2.18 7.44 -3.81
CA TRP A 102 3.21 6.41 -3.76
C TRP A 102 2.75 5.10 -4.42
N GLY A 103 1.56 4.63 -4.10
CA GLY A 103 1.01 3.40 -4.67
C GLY A 103 0.74 3.51 -6.18
N THR A 104 0.38 4.70 -6.69
CA THR A 104 0.26 4.98 -8.13
C THR A 104 1.60 4.83 -8.84
N ALA A 105 2.69 5.32 -8.26
CA ALA A 105 4.04 5.14 -8.81
C ALA A 105 4.44 3.65 -8.83
N GLU A 106 4.26 2.94 -7.72
CA GLU A 106 4.57 1.51 -7.62
C GLU A 106 3.72 0.66 -8.57
N MET A 107 2.41 0.84 -8.56
CA MET A 107 1.48 0.09 -9.43
C MET A 107 1.71 0.42 -10.90
N GLY A 108 1.98 1.68 -11.24
CA GLY A 108 2.29 2.10 -12.60
C GLY A 108 3.53 1.41 -13.15
N ASP A 109 4.59 1.31 -12.35
CA ASP A 109 5.80 0.59 -12.75
C ASP A 109 5.56 -0.92 -12.89
N LEU A 110 4.75 -1.52 -12.01
CA LEU A 110 4.35 -2.93 -12.12
C LEU A 110 3.58 -3.20 -13.42
N VAL A 111 2.60 -2.36 -13.75
CA VAL A 111 1.81 -2.47 -14.99
C VAL A 111 2.70 -2.31 -16.21
N ARG A 112 3.53 -1.25 -16.25
CA ARG A 112 4.51 -1.03 -17.31
C ARG A 112 5.42 -2.26 -17.47
N GLY A 113 6.00 -2.74 -16.37
CA GLY A 113 6.88 -3.90 -16.35
C GLY A 113 6.21 -5.16 -16.86
N ALA A 114 4.96 -5.42 -16.45
CA ALA A 114 4.18 -6.58 -16.91
C ALA A 114 3.93 -6.53 -18.43
N ILE A 115 3.56 -5.37 -18.97
CA ILE A 115 3.33 -5.18 -20.41
C ILE A 115 4.64 -5.32 -21.20
N THR A 116 5.70 -4.62 -20.78
CA THR A 116 6.98 -4.61 -21.51
C THR A 116 7.78 -5.90 -21.41
N SER A 117 7.47 -6.75 -20.42
CA SER A 117 8.08 -8.08 -20.27
C SER A 117 7.55 -9.13 -21.23
N LEU A 118 6.47 -8.83 -21.97
CA LEU A 118 5.94 -9.77 -22.97
C LEU A 118 6.86 -9.79 -24.20
N PRO A 119 7.18 -10.99 -24.73
CA PRO A 119 7.99 -11.12 -25.92
C PRO A 119 7.29 -10.49 -27.14
N LYS A 120 8.05 -9.79 -28.00
CA LYS A 120 7.51 -9.14 -29.21
C LYS A 120 6.77 -10.12 -30.14
N HIS A 121 7.23 -11.36 -30.24
CA HIS A 121 6.58 -12.35 -31.07
C HIS A 121 5.12 -12.60 -30.71
N GLN A 122 4.68 -12.36 -29.48
CA GLN A 122 3.26 -12.46 -29.09
C GLN A 122 2.39 -11.45 -29.86
N PHE A 123 2.92 -10.26 -30.10
CA PHE A 123 2.25 -9.23 -30.87
C PHE A 123 2.30 -9.54 -32.37
N GLU A 124 3.49 -9.92 -32.86
CA GLU A 124 3.73 -10.23 -34.28
C GLU A 124 2.91 -11.46 -34.76
N SER A 125 2.89 -12.54 -33.96
CA SER A 125 2.12 -13.73 -34.28
C SER A 125 0.62 -13.48 -34.27
N GLY A 126 0.11 -12.70 -33.31
CA GLY A 126 -1.31 -12.34 -33.29
C GLY A 126 -1.71 -11.51 -34.52
N GLN A 127 -0.87 -10.58 -34.96
CA GLN A 127 -1.09 -9.80 -36.18
C GLN A 127 -1.02 -10.69 -37.43
N ALA A 128 -0.06 -11.62 -37.50
CA ALA A 128 0.06 -12.57 -38.61
C ALA A 128 -1.17 -13.49 -38.75
N LEU A 129 -1.85 -13.78 -37.63
CA LEU A 129 -3.13 -14.52 -37.63
C LEU A 129 -4.34 -13.65 -38.03
N GLY A 130 -4.12 -12.36 -38.36
CA GLY A 130 -5.18 -11.44 -38.76
C GLY A 130 -6.02 -10.89 -37.61
N LEU A 131 -5.56 -11.02 -36.36
CA LEU A 131 -6.25 -10.43 -35.22
C LEU A 131 -6.18 -8.89 -35.27
N THR A 132 -7.30 -8.24 -35.03
CA THR A 132 -7.32 -6.80 -34.77
C THR A 132 -6.59 -6.47 -33.48
N ASN A 133 -6.11 -5.24 -33.33
CA ASN A 133 -5.44 -4.81 -32.08
C ASN A 133 -6.31 -5.06 -30.83
N VAL A 134 -7.62 -4.82 -30.92
CA VAL A 134 -8.54 -5.07 -29.81
C VAL A 134 -8.60 -6.55 -29.45
N GLN A 135 -8.72 -7.42 -30.45
CA GLN A 135 -8.73 -8.87 -30.23
C GLN A 135 -7.40 -9.38 -29.67
N LEU A 136 -6.28 -8.87 -30.21
CA LEU A 136 -4.95 -9.20 -29.73
C LEU A 136 -4.77 -8.84 -28.25
N TYR A 137 -5.11 -7.60 -27.89
CA TYR A 137 -5.00 -7.18 -26.50
C TYR A 137 -5.94 -7.96 -25.58
N TYR A 138 -7.20 -8.11 -25.96
CA TYR A 138 -8.20 -8.75 -25.10
C TYR A 138 -7.94 -10.25 -24.88
N HIS A 139 -7.60 -11.01 -25.93
CA HIS A 139 -7.47 -12.45 -25.84
C HIS A 139 -6.05 -12.95 -25.51
N ILE A 140 -5.01 -12.17 -25.85
CA ILE A 140 -3.62 -12.62 -25.73
C ILE A 140 -2.85 -11.80 -24.68
N ILE A 141 -2.84 -10.48 -24.82
CA ILE A 141 -1.94 -9.64 -24.04
C ILE A 141 -2.43 -9.44 -22.61
N ILE A 142 -3.68 -8.96 -22.42
CA ILE A 142 -4.24 -8.67 -21.11
C ILE A 142 -4.22 -9.90 -20.19
N PRO A 143 -4.65 -11.12 -20.60
CA PRO A 143 -4.59 -12.29 -19.74
C PRO A 143 -3.17 -12.65 -19.28
N GLN A 144 -2.16 -12.47 -20.14
CA GLN A 144 -0.77 -12.70 -19.78
C GLN A 144 -0.21 -11.62 -18.84
N VAL A 145 -0.55 -10.36 -19.11
CA VAL A 145 -0.18 -9.22 -18.23
C VAL A 145 -0.77 -9.41 -16.84
N LEU A 146 -2.05 -9.76 -16.73
CA LEU A 146 -2.72 -9.98 -15.46
C LEU A 146 -2.07 -11.09 -14.63
N LYS A 147 -1.69 -12.19 -15.26
CA LYS A 147 -0.98 -13.29 -14.57
C LYS A 147 0.35 -12.84 -13.95
N ARG A 148 1.08 -11.94 -14.61
CA ARG A 148 2.35 -11.39 -14.10
C ARG A 148 2.15 -10.29 -13.08
N LEU A 149 1.09 -9.49 -13.23
CA LEU A 149 0.80 -8.31 -12.42
C LEU A 149 0.19 -8.67 -11.07
N LEU A 150 -0.80 -9.57 -11.04
CA LEU A 150 -1.62 -9.82 -9.85
C LEU A 150 -0.81 -10.23 -8.60
N PRO A 151 0.18 -11.15 -8.66
CA PRO A 151 0.96 -11.49 -7.47
C PRO A 151 1.71 -10.28 -6.91
N GLN A 152 2.27 -9.45 -7.77
CA GLN A 152 3.02 -8.25 -7.36
C GLN A 152 2.08 -7.16 -6.81
N ALA A 153 0.90 -6.98 -7.41
CA ALA A 153 -0.13 -6.07 -6.92
C ALA A 153 -0.61 -6.47 -5.52
N ILE A 154 -0.80 -7.78 -5.26
CA ILE A 154 -1.16 -8.28 -3.93
C ILE A 154 -0.02 -8.01 -2.91
N ASN A 155 1.24 -8.13 -3.31
CA ASN A 155 2.37 -7.76 -2.45
C ASN A 155 2.40 -6.25 -2.15
N LEU A 156 1.97 -5.40 -3.08
CA LEU A 156 1.80 -3.96 -2.84
C LEU A 156 0.77 -3.69 -1.76
N VAL A 157 -0.34 -4.45 -1.71
CA VAL A 157 -1.35 -4.34 -0.64
C VAL A 157 -0.72 -4.55 0.74
N THR A 158 0.04 -5.62 0.93
CA THR A 158 0.69 -5.90 2.23
C THR A 158 1.72 -4.85 2.61
N ARG A 159 2.45 -4.29 1.64
CA ARG A 159 3.36 -3.16 1.87
C ARG A 159 2.57 -1.92 2.33
N MET A 160 1.48 -1.59 1.65
CA MET A 160 0.61 -0.46 2.01
C MET A 160 0.11 -0.58 3.45
N ILE A 161 -0.47 -1.74 3.81
CA ILE A 161 -0.97 -1.98 5.18
C ILE A 161 0.13 -1.74 6.22
N LYS A 162 1.34 -2.23 6.02
CA LYS A 162 2.45 -2.04 6.97
C LYS A 162 2.91 -0.58 7.04
N THR A 163 2.86 0.13 5.92
CA THR A 163 3.29 1.52 5.84
C THR A 163 2.34 2.48 6.56
N THR A 164 1.08 2.11 6.76
CA THR A 164 0.13 2.95 7.51
C THR A 164 0.57 3.22 8.94
N SER A 165 1.44 2.41 9.54
CA SER A 165 2.02 2.70 10.87
C SER A 165 2.76 4.04 10.94
N LEU A 166 3.20 4.61 9.81
CA LEU A 166 3.84 5.93 9.76
C LEU A 166 2.89 7.09 10.10
N ILE A 167 1.58 6.92 9.91
CA ILE A 167 0.60 7.99 10.14
C ILE A 167 0.38 8.32 11.61
N VAL A 168 0.88 7.48 12.51
CA VAL A 168 0.96 7.78 13.94
C VAL A 168 1.67 9.12 14.19
N LEU A 169 2.64 9.48 13.35
CA LEU A 169 3.48 10.67 13.50
C LEU A 169 2.77 11.97 13.11
N ILE A 170 1.66 11.90 12.40
CA ILE A 170 0.76 13.02 12.11
C ILE A 170 -0.53 12.98 12.97
N GLY A 171 -0.54 12.13 14.01
CA GLY A 171 -1.60 12.09 15.01
C GLY A 171 -2.84 11.28 14.65
N VAL A 172 -2.85 10.54 13.53
CA VAL A 172 -3.98 9.67 13.18
C VAL A 172 -4.09 8.52 14.18
N VAL A 173 -5.31 8.33 14.70
CA VAL A 173 -5.59 7.31 15.73
C VAL A 173 -5.91 5.97 15.06
N GLU A 174 -4.86 5.32 14.58
CA GLU A 174 -4.86 3.96 14.04
C GLU A 174 -4.28 2.97 15.09
N VAL A 175 -4.11 1.71 14.73
CA VAL A 175 -3.73 0.65 15.68
C VAL A 175 -2.46 0.96 16.47
N THR A 176 -1.42 1.54 15.83
CA THR A 176 -0.15 1.88 16.49
C THR A 176 -0.33 3.05 17.45
N LYS A 177 -1.10 4.08 17.06
CA LYS A 177 -1.41 5.22 17.91
C LYS A 177 -2.22 4.82 19.13
N VAL A 178 -3.22 3.96 18.95
CA VAL A 178 -3.97 3.39 20.08
C VAL A 178 -3.05 2.65 21.03
N GLY A 179 -2.13 1.84 20.49
CA GLY A 179 -1.12 1.16 21.30
C GLY A 179 -0.27 2.12 22.12
N GLN A 180 0.23 3.21 21.50
CA GLN A 180 0.98 4.25 22.21
C GLN A 180 0.16 4.88 23.34
N GLN A 181 -1.09 5.25 23.08
CA GLN A 181 -1.98 5.81 24.11
C GLN A 181 -2.17 4.86 25.31
N ILE A 182 -2.33 3.56 25.06
CA ILE A 182 -2.47 2.56 26.13
C ILE A 182 -1.16 2.43 26.91
N ILE A 183 -0.02 2.41 26.25
CA ILE A 183 1.30 2.36 26.90
C ILE A 183 1.51 3.59 27.77
N ASP A 184 1.26 4.78 27.23
CA ASP A 184 1.45 6.02 27.96
C ASP A 184 0.58 6.13 29.20
N SER A 185 -0.69 5.69 29.12
CA SER A 185 -1.61 5.69 30.26
C SER A 185 -1.23 4.69 31.35
N ASN A 186 -0.49 3.63 31.02
CA ASN A 186 -0.08 2.59 31.96
C ASN A 186 1.43 2.63 32.30
N ARG A 187 2.14 3.66 31.88
CA ARG A 187 3.61 3.74 31.98
C ARG A 187 4.13 3.60 33.42
N LEU A 188 3.43 4.15 34.38
CA LEU A 188 3.84 4.12 35.80
C LEU A 188 3.35 2.88 36.56
N THR A 189 2.27 2.25 36.09
CA THR A 189 1.63 1.12 36.76
C THR A 189 2.09 -0.24 36.23
N ILE A 190 2.34 -0.34 34.89
CA ILE A 190 2.72 -1.59 34.23
C ILE A 190 3.92 -1.30 33.30
N PRO A 191 5.16 -1.32 33.80
CA PRO A 191 6.36 -1.03 32.98
C PRO A 191 6.53 -1.96 31.75
N THR A 192 5.99 -3.16 31.82
CA THR A 192 6.03 -4.16 30.74
C THR A 192 4.90 -4.02 29.70
N ALA A 193 4.00 -3.03 29.85
CA ALA A 193 2.88 -2.81 28.94
C ALA A 193 3.29 -2.68 27.47
N SER A 194 4.41 -1.99 27.21
CA SER A 194 4.94 -1.79 25.84
C SER A 194 5.22 -3.09 25.12
N PHE A 195 5.81 -4.06 25.80
CA PHE A 195 6.10 -5.38 25.21
C PHE A 195 4.82 -6.10 24.78
N TRP A 196 3.79 -6.13 25.63
CA TRP A 196 2.54 -6.81 25.34
C TRP A 196 1.69 -6.10 24.30
N ILE A 197 1.61 -4.78 24.35
CA ILE A 197 0.86 -3.99 23.38
C ILE A 197 1.49 -4.07 21.99
N TYR A 198 2.80 -3.83 21.86
CA TYR A 198 3.45 -3.94 20.56
C TYR A 198 3.53 -5.38 20.05
N GLY A 199 3.66 -6.37 20.95
CA GLY A 199 3.54 -7.78 20.59
C GLY A 199 2.18 -8.11 20.00
N THR A 200 1.09 -7.60 20.61
CA THR A 200 -0.27 -7.76 20.07
C THR A 200 -0.43 -7.08 18.71
N ILE A 201 0.05 -5.85 18.55
CA ILE A 201 0.01 -5.13 17.28
C ILE A 201 0.76 -5.91 16.19
N LEU A 202 1.95 -6.45 16.51
CA LEU A 202 2.71 -7.28 15.59
C LEU A 202 1.93 -8.52 15.15
N VAL A 203 1.29 -9.21 16.09
CA VAL A 203 0.44 -10.37 15.78
C VAL A 203 -0.74 -9.98 14.91
N LEU A 204 -1.38 -8.84 15.16
CA LEU A 204 -2.48 -8.33 14.34
C LEU A 204 -2.05 -8.01 12.91
N TYR A 205 -0.93 -7.29 12.73
CA TYR A 205 -0.37 -7.04 11.39
C TYR A 205 -0.02 -8.35 10.68
N PHE A 206 0.56 -9.31 11.41
CA PHE A 206 0.86 -10.63 10.86
C PHE A 206 -0.41 -11.36 10.43
N ALA A 207 -1.43 -11.39 11.28
CA ALA A 207 -2.71 -12.06 11.01
C ALA A 207 -3.41 -11.47 9.76
N VAL A 208 -3.31 -10.16 9.54
CA VAL A 208 -3.88 -9.50 8.35
C VAL A 208 -3.00 -9.72 7.10
N CYS A 209 -1.69 -9.52 7.20
CA CYS A 209 -0.81 -9.56 6.05
C CYS A 209 -0.45 -10.98 5.58
N PHE A 210 -0.40 -11.97 6.49
CA PHE A 210 0.01 -13.34 6.16
C PHE A 210 -0.94 -14.02 5.16
N PRO A 211 -2.27 -14.03 5.31
CA PRO A 211 -3.18 -14.60 4.33
C PRO A 211 -3.03 -13.95 2.95
N ILE A 212 -2.91 -12.61 2.93
CA ILE A 212 -2.74 -11.85 1.68
C ILE A 212 -1.42 -12.24 0.99
N SER A 213 -0.34 -12.34 1.74
CA SER A 213 0.97 -12.76 1.21
C SER A 213 0.96 -14.21 0.71
N LYS A 214 0.27 -15.12 1.41
CA LYS A 214 0.09 -16.51 0.96
C LYS A 214 -0.68 -16.60 -0.34
N LEU A 215 -1.73 -15.78 -0.51
CA LEU A 215 -2.48 -15.70 -1.75
C LEU A 215 -1.56 -15.29 -2.92
N SER A 216 -0.73 -14.26 -2.73
CA SER A 216 0.26 -13.83 -3.74
C SER A 216 1.18 -14.99 -4.15
N THR A 217 1.77 -15.68 -3.18
CA THR A 217 2.69 -16.81 -3.43
C THR A 217 1.98 -17.99 -4.13
N HIS A 218 0.73 -18.24 -3.77
CA HIS A 218 -0.06 -19.29 -4.42
C HIS A 218 -0.33 -19.00 -5.90
N LEU A 219 -0.75 -17.77 -6.20
CA LEU A 219 -0.99 -17.31 -7.57
C LEU A 219 0.30 -17.33 -8.40
N GLU A 220 1.41 -16.87 -7.83
CA GLU A 220 2.71 -16.90 -8.51
C GLU A 220 3.13 -18.32 -8.91
N LYS A 221 2.99 -19.28 -7.99
CA LYS A 221 3.31 -20.69 -8.27
C LYS A 221 2.39 -21.30 -9.34
N HIS A 222 1.09 -21.00 -9.25
CA HIS A 222 0.10 -21.58 -10.18
C HIS A 222 0.25 -21.04 -11.60
N TRP A 223 0.69 -19.80 -11.77
CA TRP A 223 0.82 -19.16 -13.09
C TRP A 223 2.24 -19.20 -13.69
N ARG A 224 3.20 -19.69 -12.93
CA ARG A 224 4.58 -19.88 -13.41
C ARG A 224 4.76 -21.17 -14.22
N ASN A 225 3.85 -22.11 -14.02
CA ASN A 225 3.74 -23.36 -14.80
C ASN A 225 2.79 -23.15 -16.00
#